data_40a892ea60afe863e23a8d0f0a9997a5
#
_entry.id   40a892ea60afe863e23a8d0f0a9997a5
#
_cell.length_a   1.000
_cell.length_b   1.000
_cell.length_c   1.000
_cell.angle_alpha   90.00
_cell.angle_beta   90.00
_cell.angle_gamma   90.00
#
_symmetry.space_group_name_H-M   'P 1'
#
loop_
_entity.id
_entity.type
_entity.pdbx_description
1 polymer ?
#
loop_
_entity_poly.entity_id
_entity_poly.type
_entity_poly.pdbx_seq_one_letter_code
_entity_poly.pdbx_strand_id
1 'polypeptide(L)'
;SWGEPGTVAFLNPPYSKITPWIDAAIREQARGVTTVMLIPQSLDTQWYERAAECANETVILSGGRVAFVEPDVELGLVEVNINPGGSMLLIFRGYCQEAGHTISKIPLAVMKKLGGYDPANVVRKKRPRKKAA
;
A
#
# COMPACT_ATOMS: atom_id res chain seq x y z
N SER A 1 -3.76 -4.07 19.24
CA SER A 1 -4.08 -5.32 18.53
C SER A 1 -4.89 -5.02 17.29
N TRP A 2 -4.51 -5.64 16.18
CA TRP A 2 -5.19 -5.47 14.90
C TRP A 2 -6.18 -6.59 14.60
N GLY A 3 -6.45 -7.42 15.54
CA GLY A 3 -7.41 -8.51 15.42
C GLY A 3 -6.92 -9.82 16.02
N GLU A 4 -7.74 -10.81 15.90
CA GLU A 4 -7.42 -12.16 16.33
C GLU A 4 -6.46 -12.86 15.36
N PRO A 5 -5.72 -13.89 15.80
CA PRO A 5 -4.93 -14.71 14.90
C PRO A 5 -5.74 -15.18 13.69
N GLY A 6 -5.14 -15.10 12.50
CA GLY A 6 -5.81 -15.39 11.24
C GLY A 6 -6.46 -14.18 10.55
N THR A 7 -6.52 -13.04 11.21
CA THR A 7 -7.00 -11.79 10.60
C THR A 7 -6.01 -11.27 9.56
N VAL A 8 -6.51 -10.66 8.50
CA VAL A 8 -5.73 -9.89 7.53
C VAL A 8 -6.03 -8.41 7.72
N ALA A 9 -5.02 -7.65 8.11
CA ALA A 9 -5.11 -6.20 8.29
C ALA A 9 -4.51 -5.48 7.08
N PHE A 10 -5.19 -4.47 6.59
CA PHE A 10 -4.67 -3.59 5.55
C PHE A 10 -4.30 -2.24 6.15
N LEU A 11 -3.10 -1.76 5.85
CA LEU A 11 -2.59 -0.47 6.34
C LEU A 11 -2.13 0.42 5.21
N ASN A 12 -2.40 1.70 5.36
CA ASN A 12 -1.83 2.77 4.56
C ASN A 12 -1.24 3.81 5.51
N PRO A 13 -0.03 3.57 6.05
CA PRO A 13 0.54 4.44 7.08
C PRO A 13 0.97 5.79 6.51
N PRO A 14 1.06 6.84 7.37
CA PRO A 14 1.66 8.11 6.96
C PRO A 14 3.11 7.89 6.52
N TYR A 15 3.47 8.40 5.35
CA TYR A 15 4.81 8.18 4.78
C TYR A 15 5.93 8.87 5.58
N SER A 16 5.60 9.89 6.35
CA SER A 16 6.56 10.59 7.21
C SER A 16 6.98 9.80 8.44
N LYS A 17 6.22 8.76 8.84
CA LYS A 17 6.47 7.96 10.05
C LYS A 17 6.10 6.50 9.83
N ILE A 18 6.82 5.83 8.94
CA ILE A 18 6.54 4.43 8.59
C ILE A 18 7.06 3.44 9.64
N THR A 19 8.22 3.71 10.24
CA THR A 19 8.89 2.75 11.14
C THR A 19 8.01 2.22 12.29
N PRO A 20 7.25 3.04 13.03
CA PRO A 20 6.38 2.50 14.08
C PRO A 20 5.32 1.53 13.56
N TRP A 21 4.84 1.74 12.35
CA TRP A 21 3.87 0.84 11.72
C TRP A 21 4.49 -0.49 11.30
N ILE A 22 5.75 -0.47 10.85
CA ILE A 22 6.52 -1.68 10.57
C ILE A 22 6.73 -2.49 11.85
N ASP A 23 7.14 -1.83 12.94
CA ASP A 23 7.33 -2.50 14.23
C ASP A 23 6.02 -3.12 14.73
N ALA A 24 4.90 -2.43 14.54
CA ALA A 24 3.59 -2.97 14.88
C ALA A 24 3.21 -4.17 13.99
N ALA A 25 3.48 -4.11 12.69
CA ALA A 25 3.23 -5.22 11.77
C ALA A 25 4.04 -6.47 12.14
N ILE A 26 5.30 -6.30 12.54
CA ILE A 26 6.17 -7.40 13.00
C ILE A 26 5.61 -8.02 14.29
N ARG A 27 5.19 -7.19 15.23
CA ARG A 27 4.59 -7.65 16.48
C ARG A 27 3.29 -8.42 16.23
N GLU A 28 2.42 -7.92 15.36
CA GLU A 28 1.17 -8.56 15.02
C GLU A 28 1.39 -9.84 14.21
N GLN A 29 2.43 -9.88 13.36
CA GLN A 29 2.84 -11.09 12.65
C GLN A 29 3.17 -12.24 13.62
N ALA A 30 3.88 -11.94 14.70
CA ALA A 30 4.19 -12.92 15.73
C ALA A 30 2.94 -13.46 16.42
N ARG A 31 1.85 -12.71 16.43
CA ARG A 31 0.55 -13.11 16.97
C ARG A 31 -0.36 -13.81 15.95
N GLY A 32 0.09 -13.98 14.72
CA GLY A 32 -0.68 -14.66 13.68
C GLY A 32 -1.57 -13.75 12.84
N VAL A 33 -1.40 -12.42 12.93
CA VAL A 33 -2.09 -11.46 12.07
C VAL A 33 -1.26 -11.22 10.83
N THR A 34 -1.86 -11.33 9.66
CA THR A 34 -1.25 -10.96 8.39
C THR A 34 -1.50 -9.49 8.12
N THR A 35 -0.44 -8.73 7.80
CA THR A 35 -0.54 -7.32 7.45
C THR A 35 -0.16 -7.11 5.99
N VAL A 36 -0.99 -6.40 5.26
CA VAL A 36 -0.71 -5.89 3.92
C VAL A 36 -0.59 -4.37 4.03
N MET A 37 0.58 -3.84 3.74
CA MET A 37 0.91 -2.43 3.93
C MET A 37 1.18 -1.76 2.58
N LEU A 38 0.44 -0.70 2.27
CA LEU A 38 0.64 0.11 1.07
C LEU A 38 1.59 1.26 1.39
N ILE A 39 2.74 1.29 0.73
CA ILE A 39 3.83 2.23 1.02
C ILE A 39 4.53 2.68 -0.27
N PRO A 40 5.37 3.75 -0.21
CA PRO A 40 6.17 4.16 -1.37
C PRO A 40 7.19 3.10 -1.79
N GLN A 41 7.53 3.06 -3.08
CA GLN A 41 8.59 2.22 -3.64
C GLN A 41 9.97 2.74 -3.27
N SER A 42 10.36 2.64 -2.02
CA SER A 42 11.63 3.17 -1.51
C SER A 42 12.49 2.04 -0.94
N LEU A 43 13.05 1.23 -1.83
CA LEU A 43 13.81 0.02 -1.49
C LEU A 43 15.18 0.33 -0.86
N ASP A 44 15.66 1.55 -0.99
CA ASP A 44 16.95 2.03 -0.48
C ASP A 44 16.87 2.63 0.93
N THR A 45 15.72 2.56 1.57
CA THR A 45 15.51 3.11 2.91
C THR A 45 15.83 2.11 4.02
N GLN A 46 16.18 2.62 5.19
CA GLN A 46 16.44 1.77 6.35
C GLN A 46 15.18 1.12 6.89
N TRP A 47 14.04 1.80 6.80
CA TRP A 47 12.79 1.19 7.21
C TRP A 47 12.40 0.00 6.32
N TYR A 48 12.77 0.03 5.03
CA TYR A 48 12.55 -1.12 4.14
C TYR A 48 13.46 -2.30 4.52
N GLU A 49 14.75 -2.06 4.79
CA GLU A 49 15.67 -3.11 5.23
C GLU A 49 15.15 -3.79 6.52
N ARG A 50 14.69 -2.99 7.48
CA ARG A 50 14.10 -3.54 8.69
C ARG A 50 12.84 -4.35 8.41
N ALA A 51 11.94 -3.84 7.57
CA ALA A 51 10.72 -4.54 7.19
C ALA A 51 11.02 -5.86 6.50
N ALA A 52 11.99 -5.87 5.59
CA ALA A 52 12.34 -7.06 4.80
C ALA A 52 12.91 -8.21 5.64
N GLU A 53 13.40 -7.94 6.85
CA GLU A 53 13.85 -9.00 7.77
C GLU A 53 12.69 -9.93 8.17
N CYS A 54 11.47 -9.41 8.25
CA CYS A 54 10.30 -10.16 8.72
C CYS A 54 9.18 -10.27 7.69
N ALA A 55 9.04 -9.29 6.81
CA ALA A 55 8.06 -9.33 5.74
C ALA A 55 8.37 -10.46 4.76
N ASN A 56 7.35 -11.10 4.25
CA ASN A 56 7.49 -12.26 3.36
C ASN A 56 7.50 -11.88 1.89
N GLU A 57 6.92 -10.73 1.55
CA GLU A 57 6.75 -10.36 0.15
C GLU A 57 6.73 -8.85 -0.02
N THR A 58 7.41 -8.39 -1.07
CA THR A 58 7.27 -7.03 -1.62
C THR A 58 6.61 -7.16 -2.98
N VAL A 59 5.48 -6.50 -3.19
CA VAL A 59 4.78 -6.47 -4.48
C VAL A 59 4.85 -5.05 -5.03
N ILE A 60 5.63 -4.85 -6.08
CA ILE A 60 5.76 -3.55 -6.75
C ILE A 60 4.56 -3.34 -7.67
N LEU A 61 3.84 -2.24 -7.47
CA LEU A 61 2.73 -1.84 -8.34
C LEU A 61 3.27 -1.01 -9.49
N SER A 62 3.33 -1.60 -10.67
CA SER A 62 3.96 -0.98 -11.84
C SER A 62 2.95 -0.34 -12.79
N GLY A 63 3.44 0.54 -13.67
CA GLY A 63 2.64 1.11 -14.75
C GLY A 63 1.64 2.18 -14.33
N GLY A 64 1.78 2.75 -13.14
CA GLY A 64 0.88 3.81 -12.67
C GLY A 64 1.13 4.17 -11.23
N ARG A 65 0.42 5.18 -10.76
CA ARG A 65 0.44 5.66 -9.38
C ARG A 65 -0.91 5.46 -8.73
N VAL A 66 -0.90 5.05 -7.46
CA VAL A 66 -2.13 4.88 -6.70
C VAL A 66 -2.77 6.23 -6.42
N ALA A 67 -4.06 6.35 -6.72
CA ALA A 67 -4.88 7.49 -6.35
C ALA A 67 -5.91 7.05 -5.30
N PHE A 68 -6.22 7.93 -4.36
CA PHE A 68 -7.25 7.70 -3.38
C PHE A 68 -8.60 8.21 -3.89
N VAL A 69 -9.65 7.49 -3.57
CA VAL A 69 -11.01 7.80 -3.99
C VAL A 69 -11.84 8.13 -2.76
N GLU A 70 -12.53 9.26 -2.80
CA GLU A 70 -13.46 9.68 -1.76
C GLU A 70 -14.86 9.87 -2.33
N PRO A 71 -15.93 9.60 -1.55
CA PRO A 71 -17.28 9.93 -1.96
C PRO A 71 -17.48 11.45 -1.95
N ASP A 72 -18.09 11.97 -3.00
CA ASP A 72 -18.51 13.36 -3.11
C ASP A 72 -20.04 13.39 -3.28
N VAL A 73 -20.71 14.29 -2.57
CA VAL A 73 -22.18 14.36 -2.55
C VAL A 73 -22.76 14.67 -3.94
N GLU A 74 -22.05 15.47 -4.75
CA GLU A 74 -22.52 15.89 -6.06
C GLU A 74 -21.94 15.04 -7.20
N LEU A 75 -20.70 14.58 -7.09
CA LEU A 75 -19.96 13.98 -8.18
C LEU A 75 -19.83 12.44 -8.08
N GLY A 76 -20.24 11.83 -6.97
CA GLY A 76 -20.05 10.41 -6.72
C GLY A 76 -18.65 10.08 -6.18
N LEU A 77 -17.92 9.15 -6.79
CA LEU A 77 -16.58 8.81 -6.40
C LEU A 77 -15.56 9.70 -7.10
N VAL A 78 -14.73 10.39 -6.33
CA VAL A 78 -13.74 11.37 -6.84
C VAL A 78 -12.33 10.96 -6.44
N GLU A 79 -11.41 10.96 -7.39
CA GLU A 79 -9.98 10.82 -7.08
C GLU A 79 -9.45 12.14 -6.49
N VAL A 80 -9.01 12.11 -5.23
CA VAL A 80 -8.60 13.31 -4.49
C VAL A 80 -7.10 13.45 -4.34
N ASN A 81 -6.37 12.36 -4.21
CA ASN A 81 -4.93 12.36 -4.03
C ASN A 81 -4.27 11.32 -4.93
N ILE A 82 -3.30 11.75 -5.72
CA ILE A 82 -2.44 10.86 -6.49
C ILE A 82 -1.07 10.85 -5.80
N ASN A 83 -0.56 9.69 -5.47
CA ASN A 83 0.78 9.57 -4.91
C ASN A 83 1.81 10.16 -5.87
N PRO A 84 2.75 10.99 -5.38
CA PRO A 84 3.76 11.62 -6.23
C PRO A 84 4.77 10.62 -6.80
N GLY A 85 4.85 9.42 -6.25
CA GLY A 85 5.71 8.34 -6.70
C GLY A 85 4.97 7.02 -6.81
N GLY A 86 5.68 5.98 -7.20
CA GLY A 86 5.14 4.63 -7.25
C GLY A 86 4.88 4.06 -5.85
N SER A 87 4.02 3.07 -5.79
CA SER A 87 3.66 2.37 -4.56
C SER A 87 4.01 0.89 -4.63
N MET A 88 4.15 0.28 -3.47
CA MET A 88 4.33 -1.16 -3.33
C MET A 88 3.55 -1.67 -2.13
N LEU A 89 3.32 -2.98 -2.11
CA LEU A 89 2.75 -3.66 -0.96
C LEU A 89 3.85 -4.41 -0.23
N LEU A 90 3.87 -4.31 1.10
CA LEU A 90 4.62 -5.21 1.98
C LEU A 90 3.65 -6.15 2.65
N ILE A 91 3.95 -7.44 2.61
CA ILE A 91 3.10 -8.46 3.19
C ILE A 91 3.86 -9.18 4.31
N PHE A 92 3.30 -9.07 5.52
CA PHE A 92 3.77 -9.76 6.72
C PHE A 92 2.77 -10.87 7.03
N ARG A 93 3.08 -12.12 6.65
CA ARG A 93 2.17 -13.23 6.90
C ARG A 93 2.25 -13.70 8.34
N GLY A 94 1.10 -13.88 8.95
CA GLY A 94 0.99 -14.34 10.33
C GLY A 94 1.76 -15.63 10.57
N TYR A 95 2.58 -15.65 11.62
CA TYR A 95 3.46 -16.75 12.03
C TYR A 95 4.57 -17.13 11.04
N CYS A 96 4.88 -16.30 10.06
CA CYS A 96 5.82 -16.62 8.98
C CYS A 96 7.07 -15.73 8.96
N GLN A 97 7.53 -15.22 10.10
CA GLN A 97 8.65 -14.28 10.17
C GLN A 97 9.95 -14.78 9.53
N GLU A 98 10.19 -16.09 9.57
CA GLU A 98 11.41 -16.70 9.06
C GLU A 98 11.22 -17.42 7.73
N ALA A 99 10.08 -17.23 7.08
CA ALA A 99 9.73 -17.97 5.86
C ALA A 99 10.43 -17.45 4.59
N GLY A 100 11.23 -16.39 4.69
CA GLY A 100 11.91 -15.78 3.56
C GLY A 100 11.12 -14.62 2.96
N HIS A 101 11.79 -13.90 2.06
CA HIS A 101 11.25 -12.70 1.42
C HIS A 101 11.37 -12.81 -0.10
N THR A 102 10.29 -12.52 -0.81
CA THR A 102 10.27 -12.46 -2.27
C THR A 102 9.87 -11.08 -2.75
N ILE A 103 10.34 -10.71 -3.94
CA ILE A 103 9.97 -9.46 -4.60
C ILE A 103 9.27 -9.83 -5.91
N SER A 104 8.07 -9.30 -6.11
CA SER A 104 7.30 -9.49 -7.32
C SER A 104 6.77 -8.16 -7.84
N LYS A 105 6.21 -8.17 -9.03
CA LYS A 105 5.66 -7.00 -9.69
C LYS A 105 4.28 -7.33 -10.24
N ILE A 106 3.31 -6.45 -9.97
CA ILE A 106 1.98 -6.54 -10.57
C ILE A 106 1.65 -5.18 -11.20
N PRO A 107 1.23 -5.15 -12.48
CA PRO A 107 0.73 -3.91 -13.06
C PRO A 107 -0.47 -3.38 -12.29
N LEU A 108 -0.47 -2.07 -12.02
CA LEU A 108 -1.57 -1.43 -11.28
C LEU A 108 -2.92 -1.64 -11.97
N ALA A 109 -2.93 -1.64 -13.32
CA ALA A 109 -4.15 -1.91 -14.09
C ALA A 109 -4.73 -3.30 -13.80
N VAL A 110 -3.89 -4.31 -13.58
CA VAL A 110 -4.33 -5.66 -13.20
C VAL A 110 -4.93 -5.65 -11.80
N MET A 111 -4.29 -4.98 -10.86
CA MET A 111 -4.81 -4.85 -9.49
C MET A 111 -6.16 -4.14 -9.45
N LYS A 112 -6.32 -3.07 -10.20
CA LYS A 112 -7.59 -2.34 -10.32
C LYS A 112 -8.69 -3.23 -10.87
N LYS A 113 -8.39 -4.01 -11.91
CA LYS A 113 -9.35 -4.95 -12.51
C LYS A 113 -9.78 -6.03 -11.52
N LEU A 114 -8.83 -6.62 -10.80
CA LEU A 114 -9.10 -7.63 -9.77
C LEU A 114 -9.95 -7.07 -8.63
N GLY A 115 -9.74 -5.80 -8.27
CA GLY A 115 -10.49 -5.10 -7.22
C GLY A 115 -11.84 -4.54 -7.68
N GLY A 116 -12.24 -4.74 -8.93
CA GLY A 116 -13.52 -4.26 -9.44
C GLY A 116 -13.53 -2.76 -9.75
N TYR A 117 -12.37 -2.11 -9.89
CA TYR A 117 -12.30 -0.70 -10.25
C TYR A 117 -12.87 -0.46 -11.64
N ASP A 118 -13.81 0.46 -11.76
CA ASP A 118 -14.37 0.91 -13.01
C ASP A 118 -14.10 2.42 -13.17
N PRO A 119 -13.26 2.84 -14.14
CA PRO A 119 -12.97 4.25 -14.37
C PRO A 119 -14.19 5.06 -14.76
N ALA A 120 -15.25 4.45 -15.29
CA ALA A 120 -16.50 5.14 -15.61
C ALA A 120 -17.24 5.64 -14.35
N ASN A 121 -16.96 5.08 -13.18
CA ASN A 121 -17.60 5.44 -11.91
C ASN A 121 -16.79 6.41 -11.08
N VAL A 122 -15.65 6.91 -11.59
CA VAL A 122 -14.73 7.76 -10.84
C VAL A 122 -14.45 9.05 -11.60
N VAL A 123 -14.64 10.17 -10.93
CA VAL A 123 -14.34 11.50 -11.47
C VAL A 123 -12.91 11.88 -11.11
N ARG A 124 -12.12 12.28 -12.11
CA ARG A 124 -10.77 12.81 -11.90
C ARG A 124 -10.80 14.31 -11.82
N LYS A 125 -10.32 14.88 -10.71
CA LYS A 125 -10.08 16.32 -10.63
C LYS A 125 -8.86 16.68 -11.48
N LYS A 126 -9.02 17.66 -12.39
CA LYS A 126 -7.88 18.21 -13.14
C LYS A 126 -6.94 18.91 -12.16
N ARG A 127 -5.65 18.55 -12.22
CA ARG A 127 -4.64 19.33 -11.50
C ARG A 127 -4.56 20.73 -12.10
N PRO A 128 -4.47 21.80 -11.27
CA PRO A 128 -4.16 23.12 -11.78
C PRO A 128 -2.83 23.05 -12.56
N ARG A 129 -2.78 23.64 -13.76
CA ARG A 129 -1.51 23.76 -14.49
C ARG A 129 -0.56 24.57 -13.62
N LYS A 130 0.65 24.08 -13.40
CA LYS A 130 1.72 24.91 -12.84
C LYS A 130 1.91 26.09 -13.76
N LYS A 131 1.77 27.32 -13.22
CA LYS A 131 2.13 28.51 -13.97
C LYS A 131 3.60 28.39 -14.37
N ALA A 132 3.90 28.58 -15.66
CA ALA A 132 5.28 28.71 -16.11
C ALA A 132 5.91 29.88 -15.35
N ALA A 133 7.05 29.61 -14.72
CA ALA A 133 7.81 30.65 -14.06
C ALA A 133 8.44 31.60 -15.08
#